data_be6f365c887ce0e8c15f111d9ec83131
#
_entry.id   be6f365c887ce0e8c15f111d9ec83131
#
_cell.length_a   1.000
_cell.length_b   1.000
_cell.length_c   1.000
_cell.angle_alpha   90.00
_cell.angle_beta   90.00
_cell.angle_gamma   90.00
#
_symmetry.space_group_name_H-M   'P 1'
#
loop_
_entity.id
_entity.type
_entity.pdbx_description
1 polymer ?
#
loop_
_entity_poly.entity_id
_entity_poly.type
_entity_poly.pdbx_seq_one_letter_code
_entity_poly.pdbx_strand_id
1 'polypeptide(L)'
;MTSQQREKELLPVRVPIFKGLYGWRLLVTTQNKLNSFSSMNSLSDFKQVHFIQGHDWPDTQILLDSGLPVVTSIEYSSLFNMLIKGRGDVFPRSLLEVEMELNTFKDDAGENLTVVPHLMLQYPTAIYFFFSKDNPEIAQAVEKGLAIMRNNGEFDRLFNAYYRSAIEHADIKNKIIIRLENKNLPLLTPLDNTSLWFSEKDM
;
A
#
# COMPACT_ATOMS: atom_id res chain seq x y z
N MET A 1 -7.65 -1.01 5.55
CA MET A 1 -8.25 -1.07 4.20
C MET A 1 -9.70 -1.51 4.27
N THR A 2 -10.53 -1.15 3.29
CA THR A 2 -11.88 -1.68 3.15
C THR A 2 -11.86 -3.17 2.81
N SER A 3 -12.93 -3.88 3.16
CA SER A 3 -13.17 -5.28 2.80
C SER A 3 -14.67 -5.54 2.74
N GLN A 4 -15.08 -6.60 2.05
CA GLN A 4 -16.49 -7.00 1.99
C GLN A 4 -17.08 -7.22 3.39
N GLN A 5 -16.32 -7.85 4.29
CA GLN A 5 -16.75 -8.10 5.66
C GLN A 5 -16.98 -6.78 6.43
N ARG A 6 -16.02 -5.85 6.34
CA ARG A 6 -16.12 -4.56 7.03
C ARG A 6 -17.31 -3.72 6.54
N GLU A 7 -17.58 -3.74 5.23
CA GLU A 7 -18.74 -3.03 4.65
C GLU A 7 -20.09 -3.71 4.95
N LYS A 8 -20.10 -5.01 5.29
CA LYS A 8 -21.29 -5.67 5.83
C LYS A 8 -21.61 -5.24 7.26
N GLU A 9 -20.60 -4.98 8.06
CA GLU A 9 -20.75 -4.66 9.48
C GLU A 9 -20.90 -3.17 9.75
N LEU A 10 -20.23 -2.32 8.98
CA LEU A 10 -20.14 -0.88 9.19
C LEU A 10 -20.61 -0.09 7.96
N LEU A 11 -20.88 1.19 8.14
CA LEU A 11 -21.19 2.15 7.07
C LEU A 11 -19.89 2.80 6.58
N PRO A 12 -19.47 2.56 5.31
CA PRO A 12 -18.33 3.25 4.71
C PRO A 12 -18.73 4.61 4.15
N VAL A 13 -17.91 5.61 4.35
CA VAL A 13 -17.90 6.81 3.51
C VAL A 13 -16.89 6.56 2.39
N ARG A 14 -17.37 6.27 1.18
CA ARG A 14 -16.55 5.75 0.05
C ARG A 14 -15.71 6.83 -0.64
N VAL A 15 -14.97 7.58 0.16
CA VAL A 15 -13.92 8.51 -0.29
C VAL A 15 -12.59 7.96 0.19
N PRO A 16 -11.69 7.48 -0.69
CA PRO A 16 -10.37 7.00 -0.30
C PRO A 16 -9.51 8.13 0.26
N ILE A 17 -9.38 8.20 1.58
CA ILE A 17 -8.72 9.34 2.27
C ILE A 17 -7.23 9.47 1.95
N PHE A 18 -6.60 8.40 1.48
CA PHE A 18 -5.22 8.38 0.99
C PHE A 18 -5.11 8.27 -0.53
N LYS A 19 -6.19 8.52 -1.28
CA LYS A 19 -6.23 8.39 -2.74
C LYS A 19 -5.63 7.07 -3.26
N GLY A 20 -5.74 5.99 -2.49
CA GLY A 20 -5.20 4.68 -2.87
C GLY A 20 -3.70 4.50 -2.71
N LEU A 21 -2.96 5.48 -2.18
CA LEU A 21 -1.49 5.43 -2.05
C LEU A 21 -0.98 4.25 -1.20
N TYR A 22 -1.81 3.71 -0.30
CA TYR A 22 -1.44 2.48 0.42
C TYR A 22 -1.23 1.26 -0.50
N GLY A 23 -1.75 1.27 -1.70
CA GLY A 23 -1.53 0.23 -2.70
C GLY A 23 -0.31 0.45 -3.58
N TRP A 24 0.43 1.55 -3.41
CA TRP A 24 1.70 1.80 -4.08
C TRP A 24 2.84 1.32 -3.19
N ARG A 25 3.40 0.16 -3.54
CA ARG A 25 4.30 -0.60 -2.67
C ARG A 25 5.73 -0.55 -3.16
N LEU A 26 6.60 0.07 -2.37
CA LEU A 26 8.05 -0.03 -2.52
C LEU A 26 8.51 -1.40 -2.01
N LEU A 27 9.47 -1.98 -2.69
CA LEU A 27 9.99 -3.32 -2.41
C LEU A 27 11.21 -3.22 -1.50
N VAL A 28 11.01 -3.43 -0.19
CA VAL A 28 12.09 -3.44 0.79
C VAL A 28 12.81 -4.78 0.74
N THR A 29 14.13 -4.74 0.65
CA THR A 29 15.02 -5.92 0.65
C THR A 29 16.28 -5.62 1.45
N THR A 30 17.21 -6.56 1.54
CA THR A 30 18.53 -6.34 2.11
C THR A 30 19.53 -5.96 1.02
N GLN A 31 20.57 -5.21 1.38
CA GLN A 31 21.60 -4.74 0.44
C GLN A 31 22.28 -5.90 -0.32
N ASN A 32 22.50 -7.03 0.33
CA ASN A 32 23.12 -8.21 -0.26
C ASN A 32 22.23 -8.92 -1.30
N LYS A 33 20.90 -8.77 -1.20
CA LYS A 33 19.93 -9.34 -2.16
C LYS A 33 19.57 -8.38 -3.31
N LEU A 34 19.98 -7.11 -3.24
CA LEU A 34 19.56 -6.09 -4.19
C LEU A 34 19.85 -6.49 -5.65
N ASN A 35 21.00 -7.08 -5.91
CA ASN A 35 21.40 -7.49 -7.25
C ASN A 35 20.50 -8.59 -7.86
N SER A 36 19.84 -9.41 -7.05
CA SER A 36 18.92 -10.44 -7.56
C SER A 36 17.69 -9.86 -8.27
N PHE A 37 17.37 -8.60 -8.01
CA PHE A 37 16.24 -7.90 -8.61
C PHE A 37 16.61 -7.14 -9.90
N SER A 38 17.90 -6.99 -10.22
CA SER A 38 18.39 -6.06 -11.26
C SER A 38 17.82 -6.29 -12.68
N SER A 39 17.50 -7.54 -13.01
CA SER A 39 16.93 -7.90 -14.32
C SER A 39 15.40 -8.08 -14.32
N MET A 40 14.76 -7.97 -13.16
CA MET A 40 13.32 -8.18 -13.03
C MET A 40 12.56 -6.99 -13.58
N ASN A 41 11.51 -7.24 -14.37
CA ASN A 41 10.68 -6.21 -14.99
C ASN A 41 9.21 -6.60 -15.18
N SER A 42 8.84 -7.81 -14.80
CA SER A 42 7.50 -8.38 -15.00
C SER A 42 7.05 -9.22 -13.82
N LEU A 43 5.74 -9.46 -13.72
CA LEU A 43 5.16 -10.31 -12.66
C LEU A 43 5.73 -11.74 -12.68
N SER A 44 6.07 -12.25 -13.86
CA SER A 44 6.63 -13.60 -14.00
C SER A 44 7.97 -13.77 -13.30
N ASP A 45 8.77 -12.72 -13.20
CA ASP A 45 10.10 -12.77 -12.58
C ASP A 45 10.01 -12.96 -11.04
N PHE A 46 8.86 -12.62 -10.47
CA PHE A 46 8.63 -12.76 -9.03
C PHE A 46 8.12 -14.13 -8.58
N LYS A 47 7.92 -15.09 -9.50
CA LYS A 47 7.36 -16.41 -9.16
C LYS A 47 8.23 -17.24 -8.20
N GLN A 48 9.52 -16.92 -8.09
CA GLN A 48 10.46 -17.60 -7.19
C GLN A 48 10.89 -16.68 -6.01
N VAL A 49 10.37 -15.46 -5.95
CA VAL A 49 10.66 -14.49 -4.90
C VAL A 49 9.70 -14.67 -3.75
N HIS A 50 10.21 -14.88 -2.54
CA HIS A 50 9.38 -15.02 -1.33
C HIS A 50 9.08 -13.66 -0.73
N PHE A 51 7.81 -13.28 -0.80
CA PHE A 51 7.30 -12.05 -0.23
C PHE A 51 7.04 -12.22 1.27
N ILE A 52 7.42 -11.23 2.08
CA ILE A 52 7.11 -11.20 3.52
C ILE A 52 5.86 -10.36 3.71
N GLN A 53 4.91 -10.82 4.54
CA GLN A 53 3.70 -10.07 4.88
C GLN A 53 3.15 -10.42 6.27
N GLY A 54 2.34 -9.53 6.81
CA GLY A 54 1.56 -9.82 8.02
C GLY A 54 0.50 -10.89 7.75
N HIS A 55 0.36 -11.86 8.67
CA HIS A 55 -0.51 -13.01 8.46
C HIS A 55 -1.96 -12.63 8.10
N ASP A 56 -2.54 -11.67 8.83
CA ASP A 56 -3.93 -11.24 8.67
C ASP A 56 -4.07 -9.98 7.79
N TRP A 57 -3.01 -9.60 7.09
CA TRP A 57 -3.08 -8.42 6.25
C TRP A 57 -3.77 -8.73 4.92
N PRO A 58 -4.67 -7.84 4.45
CA PRO A 58 -5.30 -8.00 3.14
C PRO A 58 -4.30 -8.15 1.99
N ASP A 59 -3.13 -7.52 2.12
CA ASP A 59 -2.02 -7.59 1.16
C ASP A 59 -1.53 -9.02 0.93
N THR A 60 -1.55 -9.85 1.97
CA THR A 60 -1.17 -11.28 1.89
C THR A 60 -2.01 -12.00 0.86
N GLN A 61 -3.33 -11.82 0.90
CA GLN A 61 -4.21 -12.47 -0.06
C GLN A 61 -4.04 -11.90 -1.48
N ILE A 62 -3.80 -10.59 -1.63
CA ILE A 62 -3.55 -9.97 -2.94
C ILE A 62 -2.31 -10.58 -3.62
N LEU A 63 -1.24 -10.78 -2.87
CA LEU A 63 -0.02 -11.41 -3.39
C LEU A 63 -0.25 -12.88 -3.75
N LEU A 64 -0.92 -13.65 -2.88
CA LEU A 64 -1.26 -15.06 -3.12
C LEU A 64 -2.16 -15.22 -4.35
N ASP A 65 -3.20 -14.39 -4.50
CA ASP A 65 -4.10 -14.40 -5.66
C ASP A 65 -3.38 -14.05 -6.96
N SER A 66 -2.27 -13.32 -6.87
CA SER A 66 -1.38 -13.02 -8.00
C SER A 66 -0.37 -14.14 -8.28
N GLY A 67 -0.43 -15.25 -7.51
CA GLY A 67 0.44 -16.42 -7.64
C GLY A 67 1.87 -16.16 -7.18
N LEU A 68 2.06 -15.26 -6.21
CA LEU A 68 3.36 -14.95 -5.62
C LEU A 68 3.56 -15.75 -4.32
N PRO A 69 4.75 -16.32 -4.06
CA PRO A 69 5.04 -17.00 -2.81
C PRO A 69 5.07 -16.01 -1.64
N VAL A 70 4.32 -16.29 -0.57
CA VAL A 70 4.27 -15.42 0.62
C VAL A 70 4.63 -16.20 1.87
N VAL A 71 5.52 -15.62 2.68
CA VAL A 71 5.83 -16.07 4.05
C VAL A 71 5.31 -15.02 5.03
N THR A 72 4.70 -15.45 6.12
CA THR A 72 3.98 -14.55 7.01
C THR A 72 4.46 -14.61 8.45
N SER A 73 4.25 -13.51 9.20
CA SER A 73 4.33 -13.46 10.65
C SER A 73 3.13 -12.70 11.22
N ILE A 74 2.74 -13.03 12.44
CA ILE A 74 1.73 -12.28 13.20
C ILE A 74 2.36 -11.02 13.79
N GLU A 75 3.62 -11.12 14.20
CA GLU A 75 4.34 -10.03 14.87
C GLU A 75 4.98 -9.10 13.85
N TYR A 76 4.64 -7.80 13.92
CA TYR A 76 5.10 -6.78 12.96
C TYR A 76 6.63 -6.63 12.93
N SER A 77 7.26 -6.52 14.10
CA SER A 77 8.72 -6.41 14.21
C SER A 77 9.45 -7.62 13.63
N SER A 78 8.82 -8.80 13.72
CA SER A 78 9.37 -10.03 13.17
C SER A 78 9.45 -10.03 11.64
N LEU A 79 8.63 -9.25 10.94
CA LEU A 79 8.63 -9.19 9.47
C LEU A 79 9.97 -8.63 8.94
N PHE A 80 10.48 -7.56 9.55
CA PHE A 80 11.80 -7.00 9.20
C PHE A 80 12.94 -7.96 9.59
N ASN A 81 12.84 -8.59 10.75
CA ASN A 81 13.81 -9.61 11.18
C ASN A 81 13.82 -10.83 10.25
N MET A 82 12.68 -11.23 9.70
CA MET A 82 12.61 -12.31 8.71
C MET A 82 13.36 -11.94 7.43
N LEU A 83 13.21 -10.69 6.97
CA LEU A 83 13.92 -10.19 5.80
C LEU A 83 15.44 -10.21 6.03
N ILE A 84 15.90 -9.65 7.15
CA ILE A 84 17.32 -9.62 7.56
C ILE A 84 17.91 -11.03 7.66
N LYS A 85 17.16 -11.99 8.22
CA LYS A 85 17.60 -13.39 8.38
C LYS A 85 17.42 -14.24 7.11
N GLY A 86 17.04 -13.63 5.97
CA GLY A 86 16.86 -14.31 4.69
C GLY A 86 15.72 -15.32 4.65
N ARG A 87 14.71 -15.19 5.54
CA ARG A 87 13.51 -16.04 5.53
C ARG A 87 12.47 -15.65 4.47
N GLY A 88 12.73 -14.56 3.79
CA GLY A 88 12.06 -14.07 2.59
C GLY A 88 13.02 -13.17 1.83
N ASP A 89 12.60 -12.70 0.68
CA ASP A 89 13.45 -11.94 -0.23
C ASP A 89 13.08 -10.47 -0.28
N VAL A 90 11.81 -10.17 -0.10
CA VAL A 90 11.26 -8.82 -0.27
C VAL A 90 10.04 -8.59 0.62
N PHE A 91 9.92 -7.38 1.12
CA PHE A 91 8.78 -6.93 1.93
C PHE A 91 8.15 -5.68 1.29
N PRO A 92 7.00 -5.81 0.62
CA PRO A 92 6.30 -4.67 0.02
C PRO A 92 5.73 -3.74 1.10
N ARG A 93 6.20 -2.48 1.13
CA ARG A 93 5.70 -1.47 2.08
C ARG A 93 5.09 -0.29 1.34
N SER A 94 4.08 0.33 1.92
CA SER A 94 3.50 1.53 1.36
C SER A 94 4.55 2.62 1.21
N LEU A 95 4.53 3.36 0.10
CA LEU A 95 5.40 4.53 -0.06
C LEU A 95 5.20 5.58 1.05
N LEU A 96 4.05 5.54 1.76
CA LEU A 96 3.76 6.43 2.89
C LEU A 96 4.42 5.99 4.21
N GLU A 97 4.87 4.74 4.32
CA GLU A 97 5.35 4.13 5.56
C GLU A 97 6.85 3.81 5.51
N VAL A 98 7.36 3.48 4.34
CA VAL A 98 8.67 2.86 4.13
C VAL A 98 9.84 3.67 4.71
N GLU A 99 9.83 4.99 4.58
CA GLU A 99 10.94 5.83 5.05
C GLU A 99 11.08 5.78 6.58
N MET A 100 9.96 5.90 7.29
CA MET A 100 9.93 5.81 8.75
C MET A 100 10.34 4.39 9.21
N GLU A 101 9.86 3.36 8.51
CA GLU A 101 10.18 1.97 8.83
C GLU A 101 11.67 1.66 8.62
N LEU A 102 12.24 2.07 7.50
CA LEU A 102 13.68 1.91 7.26
C LEU A 102 14.53 2.62 8.31
N ASN A 103 14.10 3.79 8.77
CA ASN A 103 14.79 4.50 9.84
C ASN A 103 14.65 3.79 11.19
N THR A 104 13.48 3.21 11.48
CA THR A 104 13.19 2.51 12.75
C THR A 104 13.96 1.19 12.87
N PHE A 105 14.05 0.43 11.78
CA PHE A 105 14.66 -0.91 11.77
C PHE A 105 16.12 -0.92 11.29
N LYS A 106 16.74 0.25 11.16
CA LYS A 106 18.11 0.43 10.62
C LYS A 106 19.22 -0.12 11.50
N ASP A 107 19.00 -0.19 12.82
CA ASP A 107 20.09 -0.39 13.81
C ASP A 107 20.17 -1.81 14.40
N ASP A 108 19.15 -2.64 14.23
CA ASP A 108 19.06 -3.90 15.00
C ASP A 108 19.92 -5.06 14.46
N ALA A 109 20.57 -4.92 13.30
CA ALA A 109 21.20 -6.09 12.69
C ALA A 109 22.47 -5.87 11.85
N GLY A 110 22.98 -4.67 11.72
CA GLY A 110 24.15 -4.43 10.84
C GLY A 110 23.89 -4.70 9.34
N GLU A 111 22.74 -5.22 8.99
CA GLU A 111 22.28 -5.42 7.62
C GLU A 111 21.46 -4.19 7.19
N ASN A 112 21.95 -3.49 6.19
CA ASN A 112 21.23 -2.34 5.65
C ASN A 112 20.03 -2.79 4.84
N LEU A 113 18.82 -2.52 5.37
CA LEU A 113 17.60 -2.57 4.59
C LEU A 113 17.63 -1.48 3.52
N THR A 114 17.14 -1.80 2.35
CA THR A 114 17.09 -0.88 1.21
C THR A 114 15.83 -1.12 0.39
N VAL A 115 15.52 -0.19 -0.50
CA VAL A 115 14.43 -0.33 -1.47
C VAL A 115 15.00 -0.75 -2.82
N VAL A 116 14.34 -1.69 -3.50
CA VAL A 116 14.66 -2.01 -4.90
C VAL A 116 14.38 -0.77 -5.75
N PRO A 117 15.41 -0.17 -6.40
CA PRO A 117 15.29 1.21 -6.91
C PRO A 117 14.37 1.34 -8.13
N HIS A 118 14.27 0.31 -8.97
CA HIS A 118 13.58 0.38 -10.27
C HIS A 118 12.24 -0.36 -10.30
N LEU A 119 11.79 -0.96 -9.19
CA LEU A 119 10.56 -1.77 -9.13
C LEU A 119 9.58 -1.23 -8.10
N MET A 120 8.30 -1.37 -8.41
CA MET A 120 7.20 -1.08 -7.50
C MET A 120 6.03 -2.01 -7.81
N LEU A 121 5.30 -2.47 -6.78
CA LEU A 121 3.98 -3.06 -6.97
C LEU A 121 2.89 -2.00 -6.82
N GLN A 122 1.82 -2.15 -7.58
CA GLN A 122 0.63 -1.33 -7.42
C GLN A 122 -0.62 -2.21 -7.49
N TYR A 123 -1.51 -2.05 -6.53
CA TYR A 123 -2.83 -2.66 -6.52
C TYR A 123 -3.84 -1.73 -5.87
N PRO A 124 -5.10 -1.71 -6.32
CA PRO A 124 -6.10 -0.81 -5.77
C PRO A 124 -6.40 -1.16 -4.31
N THR A 125 -6.30 -0.15 -3.44
CA THR A 125 -6.67 -0.23 -2.02
C THR A 125 -7.43 1.00 -1.62
N ALA A 126 -8.42 0.86 -0.77
CA ALA A 126 -9.15 2.00 -0.24
C ALA A 126 -9.15 1.97 1.29
N ILE A 127 -8.86 3.11 1.89
CA ILE A 127 -9.05 3.36 3.32
C ILE A 127 -10.13 4.43 3.43
N TYR A 128 -11.22 4.08 4.13
CA TYR A 128 -12.37 4.92 4.34
C TYR A 128 -12.56 5.24 5.82
N PHE A 129 -13.33 6.26 6.12
CA PHE A 129 -14.01 6.36 7.40
C PHE A 129 -15.15 5.37 7.45
N PHE A 130 -15.27 4.67 8.57
CA PHE A 130 -16.35 3.72 8.85
C PHE A 130 -17.09 4.13 10.11
N PHE A 131 -18.39 3.99 10.07
CA PHE A 131 -19.28 4.35 11.17
C PHE A 131 -20.20 3.18 11.54
N SER A 132 -20.72 3.18 12.78
CA SER A 132 -21.78 2.26 13.16
C SER A 132 -23.01 2.46 12.28
N LYS A 133 -23.70 1.38 11.96
CA LYS A 133 -25.02 1.44 11.27
C LYS A 133 -26.10 2.14 12.10
N ASP A 134 -25.89 2.23 13.41
CA ASP A 134 -26.81 2.89 14.32
C ASP A 134 -26.66 4.44 14.31
N ASN A 135 -25.59 4.96 13.68
CA ASN A 135 -25.31 6.40 13.61
C ASN A 135 -25.12 6.86 12.14
N PRO A 136 -26.11 6.66 11.26
CA PRO A 136 -25.98 7.00 9.84
C PRO A 136 -25.84 8.51 9.60
N GLU A 137 -26.34 9.34 10.50
CA GLU A 137 -26.24 10.80 10.42
C GLU A 137 -24.79 11.29 10.49
N ILE A 138 -23.92 10.61 11.27
CA ILE A 138 -22.50 10.94 11.37
C ILE A 138 -21.79 10.59 10.05
N ALA A 139 -22.09 9.43 9.48
CA ALA A 139 -21.56 9.03 8.17
C ALA A 139 -21.93 10.04 7.08
N GLN A 140 -23.22 10.44 7.02
CA GLN A 140 -23.70 11.45 6.08
C GLN A 140 -23.05 12.82 6.27
N ALA A 141 -22.85 13.25 7.51
CA ALA A 141 -22.19 14.52 7.81
C ALA A 141 -20.73 14.52 7.32
N VAL A 142 -19.99 13.42 7.56
CA VAL A 142 -18.60 13.26 7.09
C VAL A 142 -18.54 13.17 5.56
N GLU A 143 -19.43 12.43 4.93
CA GLU A 143 -19.51 12.33 3.47
C GLU A 143 -19.73 13.71 2.83
N LYS A 144 -20.70 14.48 3.37
CA LYS A 144 -20.95 15.85 2.93
C LYS A 144 -19.75 16.76 3.16
N GLY A 145 -19.08 16.66 4.31
CA GLY A 145 -17.87 17.42 4.60
C GLY A 145 -16.74 17.13 3.62
N LEU A 146 -16.48 15.85 3.33
CA LEU A 146 -15.47 15.46 2.35
C LEU A 146 -15.83 15.91 0.93
N ALA A 147 -17.12 15.89 0.57
CA ALA A 147 -17.57 16.40 -0.73
C ALA A 147 -17.30 17.90 -0.87
N ILE A 148 -17.55 18.69 0.18
CA ILE A 148 -17.24 20.14 0.23
C ILE A 148 -15.73 20.35 0.07
N MET A 149 -14.91 19.64 0.85
CA MET A 149 -13.45 19.75 0.81
C MET A 149 -12.87 19.39 -0.56
N ARG A 150 -13.45 18.41 -1.24
CA ARG A 150 -13.03 18.05 -2.61
C ARG A 150 -13.41 19.12 -3.62
N ASN A 151 -14.62 19.66 -3.51
CA ASN A 151 -15.11 20.67 -4.45
C ASN A 151 -14.38 22.02 -4.34
N ASN A 152 -13.92 22.38 -3.14
CA ASN A 152 -13.18 23.63 -2.91
C ASN A 152 -11.64 23.47 -2.93
N GLY A 153 -11.13 22.26 -3.22
CA GLY A 153 -9.70 21.96 -3.31
C GLY A 153 -8.98 21.74 -1.97
N GLU A 154 -9.66 21.88 -0.84
CA GLU A 154 -9.05 21.74 0.48
C GLU A 154 -8.57 20.29 0.73
N PHE A 155 -9.29 19.30 0.23
CA PHE A 155 -8.87 17.89 0.32
C PHE A 155 -7.51 17.68 -0.36
N ASP A 156 -7.34 18.20 -1.58
CA ASP A 156 -6.09 18.07 -2.33
C ASP A 156 -4.95 18.88 -1.71
N ARG A 157 -5.27 20.05 -1.16
CA ARG A 157 -4.31 20.86 -0.44
C ARG A 157 -3.74 20.12 0.78
N LEU A 158 -4.61 19.51 1.58
CA LEU A 158 -4.21 18.71 2.75
C LEU A 158 -3.45 17.46 2.32
N PHE A 159 -3.96 16.72 1.36
CA PHE A 159 -3.32 15.53 0.84
C PHE A 159 -1.87 15.84 0.39
N ASN A 160 -1.68 16.88 -0.39
CA ASN A 160 -0.35 17.28 -0.85
C ASN A 160 0.54 17.78 0.29
N ALA A 161 -0.02 18.48 1.27
CA ALA A 161 0.76 18.96 2.43
C ALA A 161 1.36 17.81 3.24
N TYR A 162 0.68 16.66 3.30
CA TYR A 162 1.14 15.51 4.08
C TYR A 162 1.93 14.48 3.26
N TYR A 163 1.61 14.29 1.97
CA TYR A 163 2.10 13.11 1.24
C TYR A 163 2.98 13.44 0.04
N ARG A 164 3.06 14.70 -0.37
CA ARG A 164 3.86 15.10 -1.54
C ARG A 164 5.32 14.69 -1.42
N SER A 165 5.93 14.92 -0.29
CA SER A 165 7.33 14.53 -0.04
C SER A 165 7.54 13.02 -0.19
N ALA A 166 6.65 12.19 0.39
CA ALA A 166 6.75 10.74 0.25
C ALA A 166 6.57 10.27 -1.20
N ILE A 167 5.66 10.91 -1.95
CA ILE A 167 5.43 10.64 -3.37
C ILE A 167 6.69 10.98 -4.19
N GLU A 168 7.29 12.15 -3.95
CA GLU A 168 8.50 12.59 -4.63
C GLU A 168 9.69 11.68 -4.31
N HIS A 169 9.89 11.32 -3.04
CA HIS A 169 10.95 10.37 -2.63
C HIS A 169 10.77 8.96 -3.17
N ALA A 170 9.52 8.54 -3.41
CA ALA A 170 9.24 7.24 -4.01
C ALA A 170 9.73 7.14 -5.46
N ASP A 171 10.00 8.26 -6.12
CA ASP A 171 10.52 8.33 -7.50
C ASP A 171 9.77 7.42 -8.49
N ILE A 172 8.45 7.50 -8.43
CA ILE A 172 7.55 6.59 -9.16
C ILE A 172 7.80 6.64 -10.68
N LYS A 173 8.13 7.82 -11.22
CA LYS A 173 8.37 8.04 -12.66
C LYS A 173 9.50 7.18 -13.23
N ASN A 174 10.47 6.84 -12.40
CA ASN A 174 11.63 6.04 -12.79
C ASN A 174 11.48 4.55 -12.42
N LYS A 175 10.27 4.10 -12.05
CA LYS A 175 10.02 2.72 -11.67
C LYS A 175 9.18 1.96 -12.69
N ILE A 176 9.48 0.69 -12.85
CA ILE A 176 8.61 -0.28 -13.50
C ILE A 176 7.52 -0.64 -12.49
N ILE A 177 6.27 -0.31 -12.84
CA ILE A 177 5.13 -0.56 -11.98
C ILE A 177 4.48 -1.88 -12.38
N ILE A 178 4.58 -2.86 -11.51
CA ILE A 178 3.92 -4.16 -11.68
C ILE A 178 2.56 -4.09 -11.01
N ARG A 179 1.49 -4.13 -11.82
CA ARG A 179 0.12 -4.01 -11.35
C ARG A 179 -0.47 -5.36 -10.99
N LEU A 180 -1.05 -5.44 -9.80
CA LEU A 180 -1.78 -6.61 -9.32
C LEU A 180 -3.27 -6.27 -9.18
N GLU A 181 -4.12 -7.27 -9.31
CA GLU A 181 -5.53 -7.17 -9.02
C GLU A 181 -5.80 -7.34 -7.52
N ASN A 182 -6.76 -6.60 -7.00
CA ASN A 182 -7.31 -6.85 -5.67
C ASN A 182 -8.72 -7.40 -5.79
N LYS A 183 -8.85 -8.73 -5.81
CA LYS A 183 -10.14 -9.44 -5.93
C LYS A 183 -11.02 -9.30 -4.68
N ASN A 184 -10.46 -8.84 -3.57
CA ASN A 184 -11.17 -8.68 -2.30
C ASN A 184 -11.78 -7.30 -2.10
N LEU A 185 -11.62 -6.38 -3.07
CA LEU A 185 -12.29 -5.09 -3.01
C LEU A 185 -13.81 -5.25 -3.09
N PRO A 186 -14.57 -4.51 -2.26
CA PRO A 186 -16.01 -4.44 -2.41
C PRO A 186 -16.43 -3.90 -3.78
N LEU A 187 -17.48 -4.46 -4.35
CA LEU A 187 -17.99 -4.07 -5.67
C LEU A 187 -18.36 -2.58 -5.79
N LEU A 188 -18.74 -1.96 -4.66
CA LEU A 188 -19.09 -0.55 -4.61
C LEU A 188 -17.87 0.38 -4.41
N THR A 189 -16.65 -0.15 -4.44
CA THR A 189 -15.44 0.69 -4.41
C THR A 189 -15.41 1.56 -5.68
N PRO A 190 -15.33 2.90 -5.55
CA PRO A 190 -15.54 3.82 -6.68
C PRO A 190 -14.28 3.91 -7.58
N LEU A 191 -13.87 2.78 -8.19
CA LEU A 191 -12.68 2.71 -9.04
C LEU A 191 -12.82 3.56 -10.32
N ASP A 192 -14.05 3.69 -10.83
CA ASP A 192 -14.34 4.47 -12.04
C ASP A 192 -14.23 5.98 -11.83
N ASN A 193 -14.34 6.45 -10.59
CA ASN A 193 -14.18 7.85 -10.26
C ASN A 193 -12.70 8.18 -10.06
N THR A 194 -11.99 8.41 -11.16
CA THR A 194 -10.53 8.64 -11.18
C THR A 194 -10.09 9.84 -10.32
N SER A 195 -10.96 10.83 -10.09
CA SER A 195 -10.64 11.99 -9.24
C SER A 195 -10.43 11.64 -7.76
N LEU A 196 -10.84 10.43 -7.35
CA LEU A 196 -10.65 9.93 -5.99
C LEU A 196 -9.30 9.23 -5.77
N TRP A 197 -8.56 8.97 -6.84
CA TRP A 197 -7.37 8.13 -6.82
C TRP A 197 -6.15 8.91 -7.29
N PHE A 198 -5.04 8.65 -6.64
CA PHE A 198 -3.74 9.10 -7.10
C PHE A 198 -3.36 8.35 -8.38
N SER A 199 -2.83 9.07 -9.33
CA SER A 199 -2.34 8.52 -10.60
C SER A 199 -0.96 9.09 -10.95
N GLU A 200 -0.27 8.42 -11.88
CA GLU A 200 1.01 8.90 -12.42
C GLU A 200 0.91 10.29 -13.08
N LYS A 201 -0.31 10.74 -13.42
CA LYS A 201 -0.55 12.08 -13.99
C LYS A 201 -0.53 13.19 -12.92
N ASP A 202 -0.60 12.82 -11.65
CA ASP A 202 -0.59 13.76 -10.53
C ASP A 202 0.85 14.10 -10.06
N MET A 203 1.86 13.57 -10.78
CA MET A 203 3.30 13.72 -10.48
C MET A 203 3.98 14.86 -11.24
#